data_2a52545b8fec31b1359e2b7e2812beb6
#
_entry.id   2a52545b8fec31b1359e2b7e2812beb6
#
_cell.length_a   1.000
_cell.length_b   1.000
_cell.length_c   1.000
_cell.angle_alpha   90.00
_cell.angle_beta   90.00
_cell.angle_gamma   90.00
#
_symmetry.space_group_name_H-M   'P 1'
#
loop_
_entity.id
_entity.type
_entity.pdbx_description
1 polymer ?
#
loop_
_entity_poly.entity_id
_entity_poly.type
_entity_poly.pdbx_seq_one_letter_code
_entity_poly.pdbx_strand_id
1 'polypeptide(L)'
;MEHERPKQLWVRELRAGARTILRGRNLPATLRVREPGSVPECPQSAQELAQMRGYFEGLPDWRVKRGPYRLSSLVSVCVSAALCGVHRGQRDLAAFARELSPAQCAALGFPRRGRPRRYLKPRETTFFRLLSHVDSRALEQALLGWQDHVLGPRPPGDDQVAIDGKELHSSQGVQIVSAYTVQGGRWLGSEAIATKSNEIPAGQALLGRLPIEGMLVTADALHTQTQTARIITQERGADYLFTVKGNQPGVAENVRQLLPNLQSAFSPSRSDEHRPRS
;
A
#
# COMPACT_ATOMS: atom_id res chain seq x y z
N MET A 1 7.85 31.17 15.64
CA MET A 1 8.15 30.12 14.63
C MET A 1 7.46 28.85 15.08
N GLU A 2 6.25 28.61 14.55
CA GLU A 2 5.46 27.41 14.85
C GLU A 2 6.02 26.25 14.05
N HIS A 3 6.48 25.23 14.77
CA HIS A 3 6.85 23.95 14.17
C HIS A 3 5.60 23.31 13.58
N GLU A 4 5.44 23.32 12.28
CA GLU A 4 4.46 22.48 11.57
C GLU A 4 4.68 21.02 11.95
N ARG A 5 3.65 20.43 12.54
CA ARG A 5 3.68 19.05 13.05
C ARG A 5 3.81 18.06 11.88
N PRO A 6 4.60 16.96 12.01
CA PRO A 6 4.87 16.00 10.95
C PRO A 6 3.64 15.32 10.31
N LYS A 7 2.47 15.44 10.93
CA LYS A 7 1.20 14.86 10.45
C LYS A 7 0.67 15.41 9.13
N GLN A 8 1.07 16.64 8.75
CA GLN A 8 0.58 17.26 7.51
C GLN A 8 1.41 16.89 6.27
N LEU A 9 2.68 16.57 6.42
CA LEU A 9 3.53 16.10 5.32
C LEU A 9 3.07 14.72 4.79
N TRP A 10 2.73 13.82 5.67
CA TRP A 10 2.28 12.45 5.34
C TRP A 10 1.00 12.41 4.52
N VAL A 11 0.04 13.25 4.89
CA VAL A 11 -1.22 13.38 4.14
C VAL A 11 -0.98 14.00 2.76
N ARG A 12 0.04 14.85 2.61
CA ARG A 12 0.46 15.43 1.32
C ARG A 12 1.12 14.39 0.41
N GLU A 13 1.98 13.52 0.93
CA GLU A 13 2.69 12.50 0.14
C GLU A 13 1.76 11.36 -0.31
N LEU A 14 0.87 10.87 0.56
CA LEU A 14 -0.18 9.94 0.17
C LEU A 14 -1.14 10.56 -0.86
N ARG A 15 -1.42 11.86 -0.75
CA ARG A 15 -2.21 12.60 -1.75
C ARG A 15 -1.46 12.79 -3.07
N ALA A 16 -0.14 12.95 -3.05
CA ALA A 16 0.67 13.05 -4.25
C ALA A 16 0.77 11.68 -4.94
N GLY A 17 1.04 10.59 -4.21
CA GLY A 17 1.05 9.23 -4.73
C GLY A 17 -0.30 8.80 -5.29
N ALA A 18 -1.38 8.99 -4.54
CA ALA A 18 -2.74 8.74 -5.02
C ALA A 18 -3.11 9.59 -6.24
N ARG A 19 -2.69 10.86 -6.31
CA ARG A 19 -2.90 11.72 -7.48
C ARG A 19 -2.12 11.26 -8.70
N THR A 20 -0.96 10.68 -8.55
CA THR A 20 -0.15 10.15 -9.66
C THR A 20 -0.77 8.87 -10.23
N ILE A 21 -1.21 7.96 -9.37
CA ILE A 21 -1.94 6.73 -9.76
C ILE A 21 -3.25 7.09 -10.49
N LEU A 22 -3.89 8.19 -10.11
CA LEU A 22 -5.19 8.60 -10.61
C LEU A 22 -5.13 9.56 -11.83
N ARG A 23 -3.96 10.14 -12.17
CA ARG A 23 -3.82 11.05 -13.33
C ARG A 23 -3.93 10.39 -14.70
N GLY A 24 -3.83 9.08 -14.79
CA GLY A 24 -3.86 8.34 -16.06
C GLY A 24 -5.26 7.99 -16.60
N ARG A 25 -6.34 8.20 -15.85
CA ARG A 25 -7.71 7.92 -16.32
C ARG A 25 -8.68 8.96 -15.76
N ASN A 26 -9.69 9.34 -16.56
CA ASN A 26 -10.80 10.23 -16.18
C ASN A 26 -11.48 9.73 -14.89
N LEU A 27 -10.96 10.15 -13.76
CA LEU A 27 -11.66 9.99 -12.48
C LEU A 27 -12.71 11.08 -12.36
N PRO A 28 -13.90 10.74 -11.89
CA PRO A 28 -14.94 11.74 -11.66
C PRO A 28 -14.41 12.81 -10.69
N ALA A 29 -14.77 14.06 -10.94
CA ALA A 29 -14.31 15.29 -10.27
C ALA A 29 -14.62 15.38 -8.75
N THR A 30 -14.92 14.29 -8.09
CA THR A 30 -15.48 14.22 -6.72
C THR A 30 -14.49 13.87 -5.61
N LEU A 31 -13.19 13.84 -5.87
CA LEU A 31 -12.21 13.88 -4.78
C LEU A 31 -12.07 15.31 -4.21
N ARG A 32 -13.15 15.85 -3.66
CA ARG A 32 -13.13 17.09 -2.90
C ARG A 32 -12.35 16.84 -1.60
N VAL A 33 -11.41 17.74 -1.30
CA VAL A 33 -10.78 17.82 0.03
C VAL A 33 -11.88 18.03 1.07
N ARG A 34 -12.07 17.05 1.96
CA ARG A 34 -13.13 17.09 2.98
C ARG A 34 -12.66 17.73 4.26
N GLU A 35 -13.62 18.32 4.95
CA GLU A 35 -13.52 18.81 6.32
C GLU A 35 -13.10 17.68 7.29
N PRO A 36 -12.23 17.94 8.29
CA PRO A 36 -11.88 16.96 9.30
C PRO A 36 -13.12 16.54 10.10
N GLY A 37 -13.49 15.27 10.02
CA GLY A 37 -14.58 14.68 10.83
C GLY A 37 -15.77 14.14 10.04
N SER A 38 -15.93 14.44 8.74
CA SER A 38 -16.99 13.85 7.93
C SER A 38 -16.59 12.46 7.40
N VAL A 39 -17.49 11.48 7.52
CA VAL A 39 -17.34 10.17 6.89
C VAL A 39 -17.56 10.33 5.38
N PRO A 40 -16.61 9.89 4.51
CA PRO A 40 -16.80 9.99 3.07
C PRO A 40 -17.90 9.07 2.58
N GLU A 41 -18.67 9.52 1.60
CA GLU A 41 -19.53 8.64 0.82
C GLU A 41 -18.69 7.68 0.00
N CYS A 42 -19.19 6.46 -0.19
CA CYS A 42 -18.54 5.47 -1.04
C CYS A 42 -18.70 5.90 -2.52
N PRO A 43 -17.60 6.22 -3.23
CA PRO A 43 -17.69 6.68 -4.62
C PRO A 43 -17.94 5.54 -5.60
N GLN A 44 -17.73 4.26 -5.19
CA GLN A 44 -17.93 3.11 -6.04
C GLN A 44 -19.42 2.89 -6.31
N SER A 45 -19.77 2.68 -7.57
CA SER A 45 -21.09 2.25 -7.99
C SER A 45 -21.42 0.85 -7.42
N ALA A 46 -22.70 0.50 -7.44
CA ALA A 46 -23.14 -0.83 -7.06
C ALA A 46 -22.48 -1.93 -7.93
N GLN A 47 -22.26 -1.64 -9.22
CA GLN A 47 -21.62 -2.58 -10.15
C GLN A 47 -20.13 -2.78 -9.80
N GLU A 48 -19.39 -1.71 -9.54
CA GLU A 48 -17.98 -1.80 -9.14
C GLU A 48 -17.79 -2.53 -7.83
N LEU A 49 -18.69 -2.31 -6.84
CA LEU A 49 -18.68 -3.06 -5.58
C LEU A 49 -19.00 -4.55 -5.77
N ALA A 50 -19.91 -4.88 -6.68
CA ALA A 50 -20.21 -6.28 -7.00
C ALA A 50 -19.02 -6.98 -7.66
N GLN A 51 -18.33 -6.31 -8.59
CA GLN A 51 -17.12 -6.80 -9.24
C GLN A 51 -15.99 -6.98 -8.22
N MET A 52 -15.71 -5.94 -7.42
CA MET A 52 -14.70 -5.99 -6.36
C MET A 52 -14.95 -7.16 -5.40
N ARG A 53 -16.18 -7.35 -4.97
CA ARG A 53 -16.57 -8.45 -4.09
C ARG A 53 -16.22 -9.82 -4.70
N GLY A 54 -16.37 -9.99 -6.02
CA GLY A 54 -16.03 -11.21 -6.72
C GLY A 54 -14.60 -11.67 -6.50
N TYR A 55 -13.65 -10.74 -6.46
CA TYR A 55 -12.23 -11.03 -6.19
C TYR A 55 -11.95 -11.57 -4.78
N PHE A 56 -12.84 -11.28 -3.84
CA PHE A 56 -12.69 -11.70 -2.43
C PHE A 56 -13.55 -12.93 -2.08
N GLU A 57 -14.28 -13.51 -3.01
CA GLU A 57 -15.15 -14.68 -2.71
C GLU A 57 -14.37 -15.94 -2.38
N GLY A 58 -13.13 -16.07 -2.89
CA GLY A 58 -12.22 -17.18 -2.61
C GLY A 58 -11.46 -17.09 -1.28
N LEU A 59 -11.65 -16.04 -0.50
CA LEU A 59 -10.96 -15.89 0.79
C LEU A 59 -11.37 -16.99 1.79
N PRO A 60 -10.39 -17.62 2.49
CA PRO A 60 -10.69 -18.62 3.51
C PRO A 60 -11.46 -17.99 4.67
N ASP A 61 -12.63 -18.53 4.94
CA ASP A 61 -13.51 -18.07 6.01
C ASP A 61 -13.25 -18.86 7.30
N TRP A 62 -12.55 -18.27 8.26
CA TRP A 62 -12.24 -18.90 9.55
C TRP A 62 -13.47 -19.13 10.45
N ARG A 63 -14.63 -18.56 10.12
CA ARG A 63 -15.82 -18.59 10.96
C ARG A 63 -16.53 -19.93 10.89
N VAL A 64 -16.59 -20.65 12.01
CA VAL A 64 -17.36 -21.89 12.14
C VAL A 64 -18.86 -21.66 11.89
N LYS A 65 -19.40 -20.58 12.48
CA LYS A 65 -20.77 -20.12 12.21
C LYS A 65 -20.67 -18.84 11.38
N ARG A 66 -21.03 -18.93 10.10
CA ARG A 66 -21.08 -17.77 9.22
C ARG A 66 -22.13 -16.79 9.75
N GLY A 67 -21.71 -15.56 10.05
CA GLY A 67 -22.60 -14.47 10.42
C GLY A 67 -23.46 -14.02 9.24
N PRO A 68 -24.26 -12.97 9.43
CA PRO A 68 -25.18 -12.49 8.40
C PRO A 68 -24.49 -11.88 7.18
N TYR A 69 -23.18 -11.62 7.23
CA TYR A 69 -22.42 -11.02 6.14
C TYR A 69 -21.44 -12.03 5.54
N ARG A 70 -21.30 -12.04 4.21
CA ARG A 70 -20.22 -12.76 3.54
C ARG A 70 -18.87 -12.11 3.88
N LEU A 71 -17.80 -12.92 3.93
CA LEU A 71 -16.44 -12.41 4.18
C LEU A 71 -16.05 -11.40 3.09
N SER A 72 -16.28 -11.76 1.82
CA SER A 72 -16.03 -10.91 0.66
C SER A 72 -16.70 -9.53 0.77
N SER A 73 -17.94 -9.48 1.25
CA SER A 73 -18.66 -8.22 1.45
C SER A 73 -17.99 -7.31 2.47
N LEU A 74 -17.54 -7.88 3.58
CA LEU A 74 -16.86 -7.11 4.65
C LEU A 74 -15.50 -6.59 4.17
N VAL A 75 -14.73 -7.41 3.45
CA VAL A 75 -13.46 -7.01 2.86
C VAL A 75 -13.65 -5.90 1.82
N SER A 76 -14.67 -6.01 0.95
CA SER A 76 -14.98 -4.96 -0.02
C SER A 76 -15.28 -3.62 0.65
N VAL A 77 -15.99 -3.62 1.79
CA VAL A 77 -16.22 -2.39 2.57
C VAL A 77 -14.89 -1.81 3.08
N CYS A 78 -14.00 -2.65 3.61
CA CYS A 78 -12.70 -2.20 4.10
C CYS A 78 -11.84 -1.58 2.97
N VAL A 79 -11.80 -2.23 1.81
CA VAL A 79 -11.06 -1.74 0.64
C VAL A 79 -11.65 -0.41 0.14
N SER A 80 -12.99 -0.34 -0.02
CA SER A 80 -13.66 0.89 -0.43
C SER A 80 -13.43 2.04 0.56
N ALA A 81 -13.50 1.75 1.85
CA ALA A 81 -13.23 2.72 2.91
C ALA A 81 -11.76 3.22 2.83
N ALA A 82 -10.79 2.31 2.64
CA ALA A 82 -9.38 2.66 2.50
C ALA A 82 -9.14 3.56 1.27
N LEU A 83 -9.75 3.26 0.13
CA LEU A 83 -9.71 4.11 -1.08
C LEU A 83 -10.28 5.51 -0.85
N CYS A 84 -11.23 5.64 0.08
CA CYS A 84 -11.79 6.93 0.51
C CYS A 84 -10.99 7.62 1.61
N GLY A 85 -9.82 7.06 2.01
CA GLY A 85 -8.99 7.61 3.07
C GLY A 85 -9.50 7.29 4.48
N VAL A 86 -10.43 6.36 4.63
CA VAL A 86 -10.92 5.87 5.94
C VAL A 86 -10.02 4.74 6.42
N HIS A 87 -9.14 5.02 7.39
CA HIS A 87 -8.11 4.07 7.83
C HIS A 87 -7.84 4.10 9.35
N ARG A 88 -8.72 4.75 10.14
CA ARG A 88 -8.48 4.91 11.60
C ARG A 88 -8.95 3.74 12.45
N GLY A 89 -9.52 2.69 11.85
CA GLY A 89 -9.89 1.48 12.55
C GLY A 89 -11.36 1.07 12.39
N GLN A 90 -11.79 0.07 13.16
CA GLN A 90 -13.10 -0.59 13.02
C GLN A 90 -14.29 0.34 13.23
N ARG A 91 -14.15 1.40 14.05
CA ARG A 91 -15.21 2.38 14.31
C ARG A 91 -15.52 3.19 13.05
N ASP A 92 -14.48 3.63 12.35
CA ASP A 92 -14.62 4.42 11.12
C ASP A 92 -15.12 3.54 9.98
N LEU A 93 -14.69 2.28 9.91
CA LEU A 93 -15.24 1.30 8.95
C LEU A 93 -16.74 1.07 9.16
N ALA A 94 -17.19 0.97 10.42
CA ALA A 94 -18.61 0.85 10.73
C ALA A 94 -19.39 2.12 10.39
N ALA A 95 -18.79 3.30 10.58
CA ALA A 95 -19.36 4.57 10.18
C ALA A 95 -19.48 4.65 8.64
N PHE A 96 -18.42 4.33 7.89
CA PHE A 96 -18.46 4.25 6.44
C PHE A 96 -19.54 3.29 5.93
N ALA A 97 -19.65 2.09 6.52
CA ALA A 97 -20.68 1.14 6.15
C ALA A 97 -22.11 1.66 6.37
N ARG A 98 -22.33 2.59 7.33
CA ARG A 98 -23.63 3.21 7.54
C ARG A 98 -24.06 4.15 6.41
N GLU A 99 -23.09 4.76 5.72
CA GLU A 99 -23.33 5.70 4.61
C GLU A 99 -23.59 4.99 3.26
N LEU A 100 -23.37 3.68 3.18
CA LEU A 100 -23.65 2.94 1.93
C LEU A 100 -25.11 3.03 1.53
N SER A 101 -25.36 3.35 0.26
CA SER A 101 -26.70 3.42 -0.32
C SER A 101 -27.39 2.04 -0.36
N PRO A 102 -28.70 1.98 -0.50
CA PRO A 102 -29.42 0.72 -0.66
C PRO A 102 -28.92 -0.12 -1.85
N ALA A 103 -28.55 0.51 -2.97
CA ALA A 103 -28.01 -0.18 -4.14
C ALA A 103 -26.63 -0.80 -3.85
N GLN A 104 -25.75 -0.07 -3.18
CA GLN A 104 -24.45 -0.57 -2.74
C GLN A 104 -24.58 -1.72 -1.73
N CYS A 105 -25.48 -1.59 -0.77
CA CYS A 105 -25.78 -2.69 0.18
C CYS A 105 -26.31 -3.94 -0.52
N ALA A 106 -27.14 -3.79 -1.56
CA ALA A 106 -27.62 -4.91 -2.37
C ALA A 106 -26.47 -5.59 -3.13
N ALA A 107 -25.59 -4.80 -3.78
CA ALA A 107 -24.44 -5.29 -4.52
C ALA A 107 -23.45 -6.04 -3.62
N LEU A 108 -23.26 -5.58 -2.40
CA LEU A 108 -22.48 -6.27 -1.37
C LEU A 108 -23.19 -7.49 -0.77
N GLY A 109 -24.46 -7.73 -1.11
CA GLY A 109 -25.23 -8.84 -0.58
C GLY A 109 -25.53 -8.73 0.91
N PHE A 110 -25.74 -7.50 1.41
CA PHE A 110 -26.10 -7.30 2.82
C PHE A 110 -27.51 -7.83 3.10
N PRO A 111 -27.71 -8.48 4.25
CA PRO A 111 -29.03 -9.01 4.63
C PRO A 111 -30.02 -7.89 4.94
N ARG A 112 -31.30 -8.17 4.71
CA ARG A 112 -32.42 -7.27 5.07
C ARG A 112 -33.16 -7.81 6.27
N ARG A 113 -33.45 -6.96 7.25
CA ARG A 113 -34.22 -7.29 8.47
C ARG A 113 -35.26 -6.23 8.79
N GLY A 114 -36.22 -6.61 9.63
CA GLY A 114 -37.27 -5.72 10.14
C GLY A 114 -38.47 -5.54 9.21
N ARG A 115 -39.41 -4.71 9.67
CA ARG A 115 -40.61 -4.27 8.92
C ARG A 115 -40.73 -2.76 9.12
N PRO A 116 -40.48 -1.90 8.07
CA PRO A 116 -40.09 -2.26 6.71
C PRO A 116 -38.68 -2.89 6.65
N ARG A 117 -38.41 -3.72 5.64
CA ARG A 117 -37.12 -4.40 5.47
C ARG A 117 -35.99 -3.38 5.17
N ARG A 118 -35.05 -3.24 6.10
CA ARG A 118 -33.85 -2.40 5.94
C ARG A 118 -32.59 -3.26 5.84
N TYR A 119 -31.57 -2.78 5.13
CA TYR A 119 -30.28 -3.45 5.10
C TYR A 119 -29.64 -3.40 6.49
N LEU A 120 -29.21 -4.57 6.95
CA LEU A 120 -28.41 -4.69 8.16
C LEU A 120 -26.98 -4.25 7.80
N LYS A 121 -26.48 -3.25 8.50
CA LYS A 121 -25.13 -2.72 8.28
C LYS A 121 -24.16 -3.24 9.35
N PRO A 122 -22.89 -3.60 8.98
CA PRO A 122 -21.93 -4.17 9.91
C PRO A 122 -21.58 -3.19 11.03
N ARG A 123 -21.35 -3.72 12.24
CA ARG A 123 -20.94 -2.96 13.43
C ARG A 123 -19.42 -3.03 13.61
N GLU A 124 -18.88 -2.22 14.50
CA GLU A 124 -17.48 -2.16 14.87
C GLU A 124 -16.90 -3.54 15.23
N THR A 125 -17.61 -4.32 16.05
CA THR A 125 -17.19 -5.68 16.44
C THR A 125 -17.08 -6.65 15.27
N THR A 126 -17.84 -6.43 14.19
CA THR A 126 -17.75 -7.22 12.97
C THR A 126 -16.44 -6.95 12.26
N PHE A 127 -16.06 -5.68 12.11
CA PHE A 127 -14.80 -5.28 11.50
C PHE A 127 -13.60 -5.63 12.39
N PHE A 128 -13.72 -5.48 13.71
CA PHE A 128 -12.67 -5.93 14.63
C PHE A 128 -12.34 -7.41 14.41
N ARG A 129 -13.35 -8.29 14.38
CA ARG A 129 -13.17 -9.72 14.14
C ARG A 129 -12.59 -10.00 12.76
N LEU A 130 -13.04 -9.26 11.73
CA LEU A 130 -12.49 -9.38 10.38
C LEU A 130 -10.98 -9.10 10.38
N LEU A 131 -10.58 -7.94 10.86
CA LEU A 131 -9.18 -7.48 10.84
C LEU A 131 -8.26 -8.34 11.71
N SER A 132 -8.81 -8.98 12.75
CA SER A 132 -8.02 -9.86 13.65
C SER A 132 -7.81 -11.28 13.11
N HIS A 133 -8.57 -11.71 12.09
CA HIS A 133 -8.56 -13.13 11.69
C HIS A 133 -8.46 -13.36 10.17
N VAL A 134 -8.57 -12.31 9.35
CA VAL A 134 -8.45 -12.48 7.90
C VAL A 134 -7.06 -13.00 7.56
N ASP A 135 -7.00 -14.00 6.69
CA ASP A 135 -5.73 -14.50 6.17
C ASP A 135 -5.08 -13.42 5.31
N SER A 136 -3.96 -12.88 5.79
CA SER A 136 -3.25 -11.77 5.16
C SER A 136 -2.66 -12.14 3.80
N ARG A 137 -2.21 -13.39 3.61
CA ARG A 137 -1.66 -13.86 2.33
C ARG A 137 -2.74 -14.06 1.28
N ALA A 138 -3.85 -14.71 1.66
CA ALA A 138 -4.99 -14.85 0.78
C ALA A 138 -5.57 -13.48 0.40
N LEU A 139 -5.64 -12.54 1.37
CA LEU A 139 -6.08 -11.17 1.11
C LEU A 139 -5.13 -10.45 0.16
N GLU A 140 -3.82 -10.57 0.34
CA GLU A 140 -2.80 -10.00 -0.55
C GLU A 140 -3.02 -10.48 -1.99
N GLN A 141 -3.16 -11.78 -2.21
CA GLN A 141 -3.38 -12.34 -3.54
C GLN A 141 -4.68 -11.85 -4.18
N ALA A 142 -5.75 -11.77 -3.40
CA ALA A 142 -7.02 -11.26 -3.88
C ALA A 142 -6.96 -9.77 -4.24
N LEU A 143 -6.23 -8.97 -3.46
CA LEU A 143 -5.99 -7.55 -3.73
C LEU A 143 -5.14 -7.33 -4.99
N LEU A 144 -4.10 -8.15 -5.21
CA LEU A 144 -3.28 -8.10 -6.42
C LEU A 144 -4.13 -8.42 -7.66
N GLY A 145 -4.94 -9.49 -7.60
CA GLY A 145 -5.85 -9.83 -8.70
C GLY A 145 -6.87 -8.72 -9.00
N TRP A 146 -7.41 -8.08 -7.98
CA TRP A 146 -8.31 -6.94 -8.15
C TRP A 146 -7.57 -5.72 -8.70
N GLN A 147 -6.35 -5.43 -8.22
CA GLN A 147 -5.50 -4.36 -8.75
C GLN A 147 -5.24 -4.53 -10.23
N ASP A 148 -4.89 -5.75 -10.67
CA ASP A 148 -4.63 -6.05 -12.07
C ASP A 148 -5.88 -5.85 -12.96
N HIS A 149 -7.05 -6.18 -12.44
CA HIS A 149 -8.31 -5.88 -13.12
C HIS A 149 -8.53 -4.37 -13.28
N VAL A 150 -8.30 -3.58 -12.22
CA VAL A 150 -8.55 -2.13 -12.24
C VAL A 150 -7.52 -1.38 -13.07
N LEU A 151 -6.25 -1.71 -12.93
CA LEU A 151 -5.14 -1.00 -13.59
C LEU A 151 -4.82 -1.56 -14.98
N GLY A 152 -5.33 -2.74 -15.34
CA GLY A 152 -4.96 -3.46 -16.55
C GLY A 152 -3.54 -4.05 -16.46
N PRO A 153 -2.97 -4.53 -17.58
CA PRO A 153 -1.63 -5.10 -17.61
C PRO A 153 -0.57 -4.04 -17.23
N ARG A 154 0.55 -4.52 -16.68
CA ARG A 154 1.67 -3.65 -16.37
C ARG A 154 2.20 -2.98 -17.66
N PRO A 155 2.34 -1.64 -17.69
CA PRO A 155 2.83 -0.96 -18.89
C PRO A 155 4.29 -1.34 -19.18
N PRO A 156 4.69 -1.38 -20.46
CA PRO A 156 6.10 -1.54 -20.83
C PRO A 156 6.98 -0.45 -20.19
N GLY A 157 8.14 -0.84 -19.69
CA GLY A 157 9.08 0.07 -19.00
C GLY A 157 8.77 0.32 -17.53
N ASP A 158 7.68 -0.25 -16.97
CA ASP A 158 7.44 -0.26 -15.52
C ASP A 158 8.18 -1.45 -14.88
N ASP A 159 9.50 -1.43 -15.02
CA ASP A 159 10.44 -2.50 -14.67
C ASP A 159 11.32 -2.18 -13.45
N GLN A 160 11.02 -1.07 -12.74
CA GLN A 160 11.71 -0.69 -11.52
C GLN A 160 10.84 -0.93 -10.30
N VAL A 161 11.42 -1.56 -9.27
CA VAL A 161 10.76 -1.86 -7.99
C VAL A 161 11.45 -1.10 -6.87
N ALA A 162 10.68 -0.35 -6.08
CA ALA A 162 11.15 0.24 -4.84
C ALA A 162 10.65 -0.57 -3.64
N ILE A 163 11.55 -0.81 -2.69
CA ILE A 163 11.26 -1.43 -1.41
C ILE A 163 11.46 -0.39 -0.32
N ASP A 164 10.45 -0.24 0.54
CA ASP A 164 10.48 0.71 1.65
C ASP A 164 9.82 0.12 2.89
N GLY A 165 10.48 0.29 4.03
CA GLY A 165 9.96 -0.07 5.34
C GLY A 165 9.21 1.10 5.96
N LYS A 166 8.00 0.85 6.50
CA LYS A 166 7.19 1.88 7.15
C LYS A 166 6.65 1.45 8.49
N GLU A 167 6.77 2.33 9.48
CA GLU A 167 6.08 2.20 10.75
C GLU A 167 4.64 2.73 10.63
N LEU A 168 3.68 1.90 10.98
CA LEU A 168 2.27 2.28 10.99
C LEU A 168 1.96 3.00 12.30
N HIS A 169 1.96 4.33 12.29
CA HIS A 169 1.79 5.17 13.48
C HIS A 169 0.53 4.93 14.33
N SER A 170 -0.50 4.31 13.77
CA SER A 170 -1.76 4.01 14.46
C SER A 170 -1.82 2.64 15.12
N SER A 171 -0.81 1.79 14.96
CA SER A 171 -0.84 0.37 15.28
C SER A 171 0.25 -0.09 16.27
N GLN A 172 0.54 0.72 17.29
CA GLN A 172 1.48 0.36 18.37
C GLN A 172 2.88 -0.07 17.87
N GLY A 173 3.37 0.58 16.81
CA GLY A 173 4.71 0.33 16.28
C GLY A 173 4.81 -0.89 15.34
N VAL A 174 3.69 -1.39 14.82
CA VAL A 174 3.73 -2.38 13.74
C VAL A 174 4.44 -1.77 12.52
N GLN A 175 5.47 -2.46 12.06
CA GLN A 175 6.23 -2.08 10.88
C GLN A 175 5.93 -3.04 9.74
N ILE A 176 5.95 -2.55 8.52
CA ILE A 176 5.80 -3.34 7.30
C ILE A 176 6.87 -2.94 6.30
N VAL A 177 7.38 -3.91 5.55
CA VAL A 177 8.13 -3.67 4.30
C VAL A 177 7.17 -3.86 3.14
N SER A 178 7.16 -2.93 2.21
CA SER A 178 6.31 -3.00 1.02
C SER A 178 7.12 -2.79 -0.25
N ALA A 179 6.67 -3.41 -1.34
CA ALA A 179 7.26 -3.28 -2.66
C ALA A 179 6.25 -2.66 -3.64
N TYR A 180 6.72 -1.72 -4.45
CA TYR A 180 5.92 -1.03 -5.46
C TYR A 180 6.72 -0.86 -6.75
N THR A 181 6.06 -0.87 -7.91
CA THR A 181 6.70 -0.41 -9.14
C THR A 181 6.84 1.12 -9.10
N VAL A 182 7.99 1.62 -9.59
CA VAL A 182 8.33 3.05 -9.47
C VAL A 182 7.47 3.91 -10.41
N GLN A 183 7.27 3.48 -11.64
CA GLN A 183 6.54 4.26 -12.64
C GLN A 183 5.03 4.07 -12.53
N GLY A 184 4.55 2.83 -12.41
CA GLY A 184 3.12 2.52 -12.34
C GLY A 184 2.52 2.67 -10.94
N GLY A 185 3.36 2.74 -9.89
CA GLY A 185 2.90 2.77 -8.50
C GLY A 185 2.11 1.51 -8.11
N ARG A 186 2.32 0.39 -8.83
CA ARG A 186 1.61 -0.86 -8.54
C ARG A 186 2.20 -1.50 -7.29
N TRP A 187 1.36 -1.80 -6.36
CA TRP A 187 1.76 -2.59 -5.20
C TRP A 187 2.02 -4.03 -5.61
N LEU A 188 3.16 -4.58 -5.16
CA LEU A 188 3.58 -5.95 -5.47
C LEU A 188 3.43 -6.90 -4.28
N GLY A 189 3.36 -6.36 -3.06
CA GLY A 189 3.21 -7.12 -1.85
C GLY A 189 3.78 -6.41 -0.64
N SER A 190 3.53 -6.98 0.55
CA SER A 190 4.06 -6.48 1.82
C SER A 190 4.40 -7.62 2.77
N GLU A 191 5.36 -7.38 3.66
CA GLU A 191 5.75 -8.28 4.74
C GLU A 191 5.70 -7.56 6.06
N ALA A 192 5.06 -8.16 7.07
CA ALA A 192 5.02 -7.60 8.42
C ALA A 192 6.37 -7.81 9.12
N ILE A 193 6.83 -6.80 9.84
CA ILE A 193 8.04 -6.86 10.64
C ILE A 193 7.66 -7.17 12.09
N ALA A 194 8.04 -8.35 12.56
CA ALA A 194 7.67 -8.79 13.91
C ALA A 194 8.34 -7.96 15.02
N THR A 195 9.58 -7.50 14.79
CA THR A 195 10.35 -6.65 15.71
C THR A 195 11.25 -5.71 14.89
N LYS A 196 11.66 -4.55 15.45
CA LYS A 196 12.52 -3.57 14.75
C LYS A 196 13.82 -4.17 14.17
N SER A 197 14.35 -5.22 14.76
CA SER A 197 15.56 -5.92 14.28
C SER A 197 15.31 -6.81 13.07
N ASN A 198 14.07 -7.02 12.64
CA ASN A 198 13.69 -7.98 11.61
C ASN A 198 13.32 -7.34 10.26
N GLU A 199 13.64 -6.07 10.04
CA GLU A 199 13.33 -5.37 8.77
C GLU A 199 14.08 -6.00 7.59
N ILE A 200 15.38 -6.31 7.76
CA ILE A 200 16.18 -6.96 6.71
C ILE A 200 15.63 -8.34 6.37
N PRO A 201 15.41 -9.26 7.34
CA PRO A 201 14.77 -10.54 7.05
C PRO A 201 13.38 -10.43 6.41
N ALA A 202 12.55 -9.46 6.83
CA ALA A 202 11.25 -9.24 6.23
C ALA A 202 11.36 -8.77 4.76
N GLY A 203 12.30 -7.86 4.46
CA GLY A 203 12.59 -7.44 3.09
C GLY A 203 13.08 -8.60 2.22
N GLN A 204 13.95 -9.45 2.75
CA GLN A 204 14.43 -10.65 2.06
C GLN A 204 13.31 -11.66 1.81
N ALA A 205 12.45 -11.92 2.79
CA ALA A 205 11.29 -12.78 2.64
C ALA A 205 10.29 -12.24 1.60
N LEU A 206 10.08 -10.92 1.59
CA LEU A 206 9.26 -10.26 0.57
C LEU A 206 9.86 -10.47 -0.82
N LEU A 207 11.13 -10.11 -1.03
CA LEU A 207 11.83 -10.25 -2.30
C LEU A 207 11.80 -11.68 -2.83
N GLY A 208 12.03 -12.67 -1.96
CA GLY A 208 12.06 -14.09 -2.34
C GLY A 208 10.75 -14.62 -2.95
N ARG A 209 9.63 -13.88 -2.84
CA ARG A 209 8.33 -14.29 -3.37
C ARG A 209 7.74 -13.37 -4.44
N LEU A 210 8.37 -12.22 -4.70
CA LEU A 210 7.86 -11.27 -5.70
C LEU A 210 8.18 -11.71 -7.14
N PRO A 211 7.29 -11.45 -8.10
CA PRO A 211 7.53 -11.69 -9.53
C PRO A 211 8.35 -10.52 -10.12
N ILE A 212 9.65 -10.50 -9.83
CA ILE A 212 10.55 -9.38 -10.18
C ILE A 212 11.62 -9.74 -11.21
N GLU A 213 11.51 -10.90 -11.87
CA GLU A 213 12.44 -11.32 -12.92
C GLU A 213 12.61 -10.23 -13.99
N GLY A 214 13.86 -9.92 -14.33
CA GLY A 214 14.22 -8.88 -15.30
C GLY A 214 13.97 -7.45 -14.84
N MET A 215 13.59 -7.21 -13.57
CA MET A 215 13.34 -5.88 -13.02
C MET A 215 14.56 -5.33 -12.29
N LEU A 216 14.61 -3.99 -12.12
CA LEU A 216 15.61 -3.31 -11.30
C LEU A 216 15.03 -3.02 -9.91
N VAL A 217 15.57 -3.63 -8.87
CA VAL A 217 15.17 -3.42 -7.48
C VAL A 217 15.99 -2.29 -6.85
N THR A 218 15.31 -1.30 -6.30
CA THR A 218 15.91 -0.21 -5.54
C THR A 218 15.52 -0.31 -4.06
N ALA A 219 16.47 -0.11 -3.17
CA ALA A 219 16.24 -0.14 -1.73
C ALA A 219 17.17 0.86 -1.03
N ASP A 220 16.82 1.21 0.22
CA ASP A 220 17.67 2.06 1.03
C ASP A 220 18.94 1.32 1.51
N ALA A 221 19.84 2.08 2.18
CA ALA A 221 21.12 1.54 2.64
C ALA A 221 21.00 0.43 3.71
N LEU A 222 19.86 0.27 4.37
CA LEU A 222 19.62 -0.80 5.33
C LEU A 222 19.58 -2.16 4.63
N HIS A 223 18.98 -2.20 3.46
CA HIS A 223 18.84 -3.41 2.64
C HIS A 223 20.08 -3.73 1.79
N THR A 224 21.14 -2.91 1.85
CA THR A 224 22.42 -3.15 1.16
C THR A 224 23.19 -4.28 1.86
N GLN A 225 22.75 -5.50 1.64
CA GLN A 225 23.28 -6.73 2.25
C GLN A 225 23.60 -7.76 1.16
N THR A 226 24.67 -8.53 1.36
CA THR A 226 25.09 -9.60 0.42
C THR A 226 23.96 -10.60 0.16
N GLN A 227 23.23 -11.00 1.23
CA GLN A 227 22.13 -11.95 1.09
C GLN A 227 20.96 -11.34 0.28
N THR A 228 20.65 -10.06 0.48
CA THR A 228 19.61 -9.36 -0.29
C THR A 228 19.98 -9.31 -1.78
N ALA A 229 21.23 -8.96 -2.09
CA ALA A 229 21.74 -8.95 -3.48
C ALA A 229 21.65 -10.36 -4.12
N ARG A 230 22.03 -11.41 -3.38
CA ARG A 230 21.93 -12.80 -3.85
C ARG A 230 20.49 -13.21 -4.17
N ILE A 231 19.53 -12.92 -3.27
CA ILE A 231 18.12 -13.21 -3.51
C ILE A 231 17.65 -12.54 -4.80
N ILE A 232 17.95 -11.25 -4.98
CA ILE A 232 17.54 -10.50 -6.17
C ILE A 232 18.14 -11.10 -7.44
N THR A 233 19.46 -11.31 -7.47
CA THR A 233 20.14 -11.69 -8.72
C THR A 233 20.08 -13.19 -8.99
N GLN A 234 20.38 -14.02 -8.00
CA GLN A 234 20.53 -15.47 -8.20
C GLN A 234 19.22 -16.24 -8.08
N GLU A 235 18.34 -15.81 -7.18
CA GLU A 235 17.09 -16.53 -6.93
C GLU A 235 15.91 -15.96 -7.74
N ARG A 236 15.94 -14.64 -8.03
CA ARG A 236 14.82 -13.96 -8.68
C ARG A 236 15.13 -13.44 -10.08
N GLY A 237 16.39 -13.53 -10.56
CA GLY A 237 16.76 -13.10 -11.91
C GLY A 237 16.54 -11.62 -12.18
N ALA A 238 16.69 -10.79 -11.16
CA ALA A 238 16.53 -9.33 -11.21
C ALA A 238 17.86 -8.62 -10.99
N ASP A 239 17.91 -7.33 -11.30
CA ASP A 239 19.04 -6.45 -11.01
C ASP A 239 18.75 -5.61 -9.76
N TYR A 240 19.80 -5.00 -9.19
CA TYR A 240 19.61 -4.09 -8.05
C TYR A 240 20.43 -2.81 -8.16
N LEU A 241 19.88 -1.76 -7.55
CA LEU A 241 20.59 -0.49 -7.33
C LEU A 241 20.45 -0.13 -5.85
N PHE A 242 21.55 -0.28 -5.10
CA PHE A 242 21.57 -0.02 -3.66
C PHE A 242 22.31 1.25 -3.30
N THR A 243 21.80 1.95 -2.29
CA THR A 243 22.49 3.09 -1.70
C THR A 243 23.54 2.60 -0.69
N VAL A 244 24.81 2.96 -0.88
CA VAL A 244 25.89 2.71 0.07
C VAL A 244 26.09 3.94 0.95
N LYS A 245 25.99 3.78 2.27
CA LYS A 245 26.22 4.84 3.27
C LYS A 245 27.32 4.43 4.26
N GLY A 246 27.60 5.26 5.25
CA GLY A 246 28.60 5.02 6.27
C GLY A 246 28.41 3.74 7.12
N ASN A 247 27.25 3.11 7.09
CA ASN A 247 26.99 1.81 7.69
C ASN A 247 27.69 0.64 6.96
N GLN A 248 28.25 0.88 5.77
CA GLN A 248 28.97 -0.09 4.94
C GLN A 248 30.34 0.49 4.50
N PRO A 249 31.26 0.80 5.44
CA PRO A 249 32.50 1.52 5.12
C PRO A 249 33.42 0.75 4.16
N GLY A 250 33.51 -0.58 4.28
CA GLY A 250 34.30 -1.42 3.38
C GLY A 250 33.77 -1.42 1.95
N VAL A 251 32.44 -1.51 1.78
CA VAL A 251 31.81 -1.44 0.45
C VAL A 251 32.00 -0.06 -0.16
N ALA A 252 31.82 1.00 0.64
CA ALA A 252 31.99 2.38 0.19
C ALA A 252 33.43 2.65 -0.26
N GLU A 253 34.42 2.11 0.45
CA GLU A 253 35.82 2.23 0.07
C GLU A 253 36.15 1.47 -1.21
N ASN A 254 35.69 0.23 -1.35
CA ASN A 254 35.87 -0.55 -2.57
C ASN A 254 35.24 0.15 -3.79
N VAL A 255 34.05 0.73 -3.65
CA VAL A 255 33.40 1.51 -4.71
C VAL A 255 34.25 2.72 -5.09
N ARG A 256 34.81 3.47 -4.12
CA ARG A 256 35.69 4.62 -4.41
C ARG A 256 36.97 4.22 -5.14
N GLN A 257 37.56 3.07 -4.77
CA GLN A 257 38.78 2.57 -5.41
C GLN A 257 38.54 2.05 -6.83
N LEU A 258 37.37 1.37 -7.05
CA LEU A 258 37.04 0.82 -8.37
C LEU A 258 36.54 1.89 -9.35
N LEU A 259 35.98 2.99 -8.86
CA LEU A 259 35.35 4.02 -9.68
C LEU A 259 35.92 5.43 -9.40
N PRO A 260 37.26 5.64 -9.49
CA PRO A 260 37.89 6.90 -9.11
C PRO A 260 37.42 8.10 -9.96
N ASN A 261 36.93 7.86 -11.19
CA ASN A 261 36.55 8.93 -12.12
C ASN A 261 35.05 9.32 -12.04
N LEU A 262 34.23 8.62 -11.27
CA LEU A 262 32.78 8.94 -11.15
C LEU A 262 32.50 10.13 -10.24
N GLN A 263 33.39 10.48 -9.32
CA GLN A 263 33.21 11.62 -8.43
C GLN A 263 33.13 12.97 -9.15
N SER A 264 33.78 13.11 -10.31
CA SER A 264 33.71 14.34 -11.12
C SER A 264 32.42 14.44 -11.96
N ALA A 265 31.82 13.30 -12.32
CA ALA A 265 30.63 13.28 -13.16
C ALA A 265 29.31 13.49 -12.41
N PHE A 266 29.30 13.24 -11.09
CA PHE A 266 28.11 13.35 -10.24
C PHE A 266 28.21 14.43 -9.15
N SER A 267 29.24 15.25 -9.14
CA SER A 267 29.25 16.44 -8.25
C SER A 267 28.23 17.44 -8.80
N PRO A 268 27.22 17.84 -8.02
CA PRO A 268 26.34 18.92 -8.43
C PRO A 268 27.19 20.16 -8.70
N SER A 269 27.04 20.74 -9.89
CA SER A 269 27.74 21.99 -10.24
C SER A 269 27.37 23.03 -9.19
N ARG A 270 28.39 23.64 -8.56
CA ARG A 270 28.27 24.74 -7.56
C ARG A 270 27.77 26.04 -8.21
N SER A 271 26.68 26.05 -8.94
CA SER A 271 26.20 27.24 -9.65
C SER A 271 25.03 27.98 -8.96
N ASP A 272 24.60 27.57 -7.75
CA ASP A 272 23.47 28.22 -7.05
C ASP A 272 23.81 28.88 -5.71
N GLU A 273 25.09 29.11 -5.39
CA GLU A 273 25.47 29.97 -4.27
C GLU A 273 25.84 31.36 -4.79
N HIS A 274 24.89 32.20 -5.15
CA HIS A 274 24.95 33.66 -4.98
C HIS A 274 23.69 34.32 -5.55
N ARG A 275 22.62 34.35 -4.74
CA ARG A 275 21.66 35.46 -4.81
C ARG A 275 21.74 36.26 -3.52
N PRO A 276 22.24 37.52 -3.54
CA PRO A 276 22.14 38.38 -2.40
C PRO A 276 20.65 38.70 -2.14
N ARG A 277 20.27 38.59 -0.88
CA ARG A 277 18.96 39.06 -0.41
C ARG A 277 18.98 40.59 -0.42
N SER A 278 18.15 41.18 -1.26
CA SER A 278 17.69 42.57 -1.14
C SER A 278 16.35 42.60 -0.42
#